data_b4144955a1d23bc1d654f6f252325b34
#
_entry.id   b4144955a1d23bc1d654f6f252325b34
#
_cell.length_a   1.000
_cell.length_b   1.000
_cell.length_c   1.000
_cell.angle_alpha   90.00
_cell.angle_beta   90.00
_cell.angle_gamma   90.00
#
_symmetry.space_group_name_H-M   'P 1'
#
loop_
_entity.id
_entity.type
_entity.pdbx_description
1 polymer ?
#
loop_
_entity_poly.entity_id
_entity_poly.type
_entity_poly.pdbx_seq_one_letter_code
_entity_poly.pdbx_strand_id
1 'polypeptide(L)'
;MSSHQPVVTDQILDLIESRSDEQRGNRRMSNEVVQALKDCGFYTMMLPKKWGGQEQRPQEFFREQIRIAEADMSTAWASGIIAVHAFQIALMSEEAQREVYEVDPNTLVSSSYNPVGAKAASSDGGFMLSGRWGWSSGSEHCSWALLGGVIPGDGYRTFLVPRDQYVIEDTWNVMGLQGTGSNDVVIDTPIFVPEHRTHKQMDGFNCVNDQDNPIYNLSWAQTFVRVVNSAAIGALKKALKIFIETRTASATSDPTKLA
;
A
#
# COMPACT_ATOMS: atom_id res chain seq x y z
N MET A 1 -23.36 7.39 18.65
CA MET A 1 -22.50 7.02 17.51
C MET A 1 -21.78 8.29 17.12
N SER A 2 -20.48 8.39 17.33
CA SER A 2 -19.68 9.53 16.87
C SER A 2 -19.79 9.59 15.35
N SER A 3 -20.20 10.70 14.77
CA SER A 3 -20.18 10.92 13.33
C SER A 3 -18.71 10.92 12.89
N HIS A 4 -18.26 9.81 12.32
CA HIS A 4 -16.93 9.75 11.75
C HIS A 4 -16.89 10.71 10.55
N GLN A 5 -16.09 11.74 10.65
CA GLN A 5 -15.85 12.62 9.50
C GLN A 5 -14.87 11.92 8.58
N PRO A 6 -15.20 11.73 7.28
CA PRO A 6 -14.30 11.05 6.36
C PRO A 6 -12.98 11.79 6.22
N VAL A 7 -11.88 11.02 6.15
CA VAL A 7 -10.53 11.55 5.87
C VAL A 7 -10.44 11.93 4.39
N VAL A 8 -10.93 11.05 3.50
CA VAL A 8 -10.98 11.32 2.06
C VAL A 8 -12.32 11.99 1.74
N THR A 9 -12.29 13.26 1.37
CA THR A 9 -13.50 14.05 1.05
C THR A 9 -14.09 13.66 -0.31
N ASP A 10 -15.35 14.01 -0.55
CA ASP A 10 -15.99 13.75 -1.85
C ASP A 10 -15.26 14.48 -2.98
N GLN A 11 -14.71 15.68 -2.74
CA GLN A 11 -13.89 16.40 -3.72
C GLN A 11 -12.64 15.60 -4.14
N ILE A 12 -12.00 14.88 -3.21
CA ILE A 12 -10.85 14.02 -3.52
C ILE A 12 -11.33 12.79 -4.30
N LEU A 13 -12.48 12.23 -3.99
CA LEU A 13 -13.06 11.11 -4.75
C LEU A 13 -13.40 11.53 -6.18
N ASP A 14 -13.98 12.71 -6.37
CA ASP A 14 -14.26 13.28 -7.71
C ASP A 14 -12.96 13.50 -8.50
N LEU A 15 -11.91 14.01 -7.84
CA LEU A 15 -10.58 14.14 -8.46
C LEU A 15 -10.06 12.77 -8.91
N ILE A 16 -10.10 11.75 -8.06
CA ILE A 16 -9.65 10.39 -8.37
C ILE A 16 -10.42 9.83 -9.57
N GLU A 17 -11.74 9.94 -9.57
CA GLU A 17 -12.58 9.46 -10.68
C GLU A 17 -12.24 10.19 -11.99
N SER A 18 -12.07 11.51 -11.95
CA SER A 18 -11.72 12.33 -13.13
C SER A 18 -10.35 12.00 -13.73
N ARG A 19 -9.41 11.49 -12.92
CA ARG A 19 -8.06 11.11 -13.34
C ARG A 19 -7.92 9.63 -13.73
N SER A 20 -8.96 8.81 -13.57
CA SER A 20 -8.86 7.36 -13.74
C SER A 20 -8.39 6.94 -15.15
N ASP A 21 -8.89 7.59 -16.22
CA ASP A 21 -8.47 7.29 -17.58
C ASP A 21 -7.03 7.71 -17.86
N GLU A 22 -6.60 8.88 -17.37
CA GLU A 22 -5.23 9.35 -17.45
C GLU A 22 -4.27 8.39 -16.72
N GLN A 23 -4.61 7.99 -15.49
CA GLN A 23 -3.83 7.05 -14.69
C GLN A 23 -3.71 5.68 -15.35
N ARG A 24 -4.78 5.20 -15.99
CA ARG A 24 -4.76 3.98 -16.78
C ARG A 24 -3.83 4.10 -17.97
N GLY A 25 -3.91 5.19 -18.73
CA GLY A 25 -3.07 5.45 -19.90
C GLY A 25 -1.58 5.60 -19.54
N ASN A 26 -1.28 6.28 -18.45
CA ASN A 26 0.08 6.48 -17.94
C ASN A 26 0.61 5.28 -17.13
N ARG A 27 -0.24 4.28 -16.86
CA ARG A 27 0.08 3.07 -16.07
C ARG A 27 0.62 3.39 -14.67
N ARG A 28 0.16 4.48 -14.05
CA ARG A 28 0.54 4.91 -12.69
C ARG A 28 -0.48 5.90 -12.13
N MET A 29 -0.51 6.05 -10.82
CA MET A 29 -1.28 7.13 -10.18
C MET A 29 -0.75 8.50 -10.62
N SER A 30 -1.63 9.50 -10.74
CA SER A 30 -1.19 10.87 -10.97
C SER A 30 -0.58 11.48 -9.71
N ASN A 31 0.42 12.35 -9.88
CA ASN A 31 1.04 13.04 -8.74
C ASN A 31 0.03 13.89 -7.98
N GLU A 32 -0.97 14.46 -8.67
CA GLU A 32 -2.02 15.27 -8.07
C GLU A 32 -2.88 14.44 -7.11
N VAL A 33 -3.29 13.22 -7.52
CA VAL A 33 -4.04 12.30 -6.65
C VAL A 33 -3.21 11.86 -5.45
N VAL A 34 -1.95 11.51 -5.66
CA VAL A 34 -1.04 11.12 -4.56
C VAL A 34 -0.87 12.28 -3.57
N GLN A 35 -0.71 13.52 -4.06
CA GLN A 35 -0.59 14.69 -3.20
C GLN A 35 -1.88 14.98 -2.42
N ALA A 36 -3.04 14.90 -3.06
CA ALA A 36 -4.33 15.07 -2.39
C ALA A 36 -4.55 14.04 -1.27
N LEU A 37 -4.12 12.78 -1.49
CA LEU A 37 -4.16 11.72 -0.47
C LEU A 37 -3.14 11.93 0.66
N LYS A 38 -1.98 12.56 0.39
CA LYS A 38 -1.05 13.02 1.43
C LYS A 38 -1.66 14.14 2.26
N ASP A 39 -2.18 15.17 1.62
CA ASP A 39 -2.70 16.39 2.26
C ASP A 39 -3.90 16.09 3.17
N CYS A 40 -4.77 15.15 2.79
CA CYS A 40 -5.87 14.72 3.66
C CYS A 40 -5.44 13.75 4.77
N GLY A 41 -4.20 13.26 4.76
CA GLY A 41 -3.66 12.37 5.78
C GLY A 41 -4.03 10.91 5.61
N PHE A 42 -4.45 10.45 4.42
CA PHE A 42 -4.79 9.06 4.17
C PHE A 42 -3.62 8.11 4.44
N TYR A 43 -2.39 8.50 4.04
CA TYR A 43 -1.20 7.67 4.24
C TYR A 43 -0.72 7.61 5.70
N THR A 44 -1.14 8.55 6.53
CA THR A 44 -0.76 8.61 7.96
C THR A 44 -1.81 8.08 8.92
N MET A 45 -2.93 7.53 8.39
CA MET A 45 -4.03 7.04 9.23
C MET A 45 -3.61 6.01 10.28
N MET A 46 -2.73 5.08 9.92
CA MET A 46 -2.24 4.02 10.82
C MET A 46 -0.80 4.23 11.30
N LEU A 47 -0.21 5.38 11.00
CA LEU A 47 1.12 5.77 11.51
C LEU A 47 1.03 6.15 12.99
N PRO A 48 2.03 5.80 13.84
CA PRO A 48 2.09 6.24 15.23
C PRO A 48 2.09 7.76 15.39
N LYS A 49 1.39 8.26 16.40
CA LYS A 49 1.34 9.69 16.72
C LYS A 49 2.70 10.29 16.99
N LYS A 50 3.62 9.51 17.59
CA LYS A 50 5.01 9.95 17.83
C LYS A 50 5.74 10.37 16.55
N TRP A 51 5.31 9.88 15.39
CA TRP A 51 5.82 10.22 14.07
C TRP A 51 4.87 11.13 13.27
N GLY A 52 3.91 11.79 13.91
CA GLY A 52 2.96 12.68 13.25
C GLY A 52 1.74 11.99 12.63
N GLY A 53 1.52 10.71 12.93
CA GLY A 53 0.39 9.93 12.45
C GLY A 53 -0.88 10.10 13.26
N GLN A 54 -1.94 9.39 12.87
CA GLN A 54 -3.27 9.51 13.45
C GLN A 54 -3.62 8.33 14.37
N GLU A 55 -2.94 7.20 14.27
CA GLU A 55 -3.22 5.95 15.02
C GLU A 55 -4.69 5.52 14.93
N GLN A 56 -5.27 5.69 13.77
CA GLN A 56 -6.66 5.30 13.56
C GLN A 56 -6.80 3.78 13.52
N ARG A 57 -8.00 3.30 13.86
CA ARG A 57 -8.30 1.88 13.78
C ARG A 57 -8.26 1.40 12.32
N PRO A 58 -7.74 0.20 12.04
CA PRO A 58 -7.67 -0.33 10.68
C PRO A 58 -9.02 -0.35 9.94
N GLN A 59 -10.15 -0.56 10.65
CA GLN A 59 -11.46 -0.51 10.02
C GLN A 59 -11.83 0.86 9.45
N GLU A 60 -11.35 1.96 10.03
CA GLU A 60 -11.57 3.30 9.48
C GLU A 60 -10.77 3.47 8.20
N PHE A 61 -9.53 3.03 8.20
CA PHE A 61 -8.69 2.99 6.99
C PHE A 61 -9.34 2.16 5.87
N PHE A 62 -9.85 0.97 6.17
CA PHE A 62 -10.52 0.13 5.16
C PHE A 62 -11.79 0.77 4.61
N ARG A 63 -12.54 1.52 5.41
CA ARG A 63 -13.70 2.29 4.93
C ARG A 63 -13.30 3.34 3.92
N GLU A 64 -12.26 4.11 4.20
CA GLU A 64 -11.75 5.11 3.27
C GLU A 64 -11.24 4.47 1.97
N GLN A 65 -10.51 3.36 2.07
CA GLN A 65 -10.02 2.62 0.91
C GLN A 65 -11.17 2.08 0.03
N ILE A 66 -12.26 1.59 0.63
CA ILE A 66 -13.46 1.16 -0.09
C ILE A 66 -14.07 2.34 -0.87
N ARG A 67 -14.14 3.54 -0.27
CA ARG A 67 -14.64 4.75 -0.95
C ARG A 67 -13.74 5.14 -2.12
N ILE A 68 -12.43 5.12 -1.94
CA ILE A 68 -11.47 5.36 -3.04
C ILE A 68 -11.68 4.34 -4.16
N ALA A 69 -11.92 3.07 -3.84
CA ALA A 69 -12.11 2.01 -4.83
C ALA A 69 -13.45 2.14 -5.61
N GLU A 70 -14.46 2.78 -5.03
CA GLU A 70 -15.68 3.16 -5.75
C GLU A 70 -15.42 4.27 -6.78
N ALA A 71 -14.40 5.12 -6.58
CA ALA A 71 -13.96 6.10 -7.56
C ALA A 71 -13.02 5.47 -8.60
N ASP A 72 -11.90 4.87 -8.15
CA ASP A 72 -10.95 4.13 -9.00
C ASP A 72 -10.26 3.00 -8.25
N MET A 73 -10.39 1.77 -8.76
CA MET A 73 -9.82 0.58 -8.11
C MET A 73 -8.29 0.58 -8.14
N SER A 74 -7.66 1.08 -9.20
CA SER A 74 -6.19 1.11 -9.31
C SER A 74 -5.60 2.04 -8.25
N THR A 75 -6.19 3.22 -8.07
CA THR A 75 -5.81 4.16 -7.02
C THR A 75 -5.99 3.55 -5.63
N ALA A 76 -7.15 2.94 -5.35
CA ALA A 76 -7.39 2.30 -4.06
C ALA A 76 -6.42 1.16 -3.75
N TRP A 77 -6.08 0.37 -4.76
CA TRP A 77 -5.10 -0.70 -4.63
C TRP A 77 -3.72 -0.14 -4.28
N ALA A 78 -3.17 0.71 -5.14
CA ALA A 78 -1.81 1.21 -4.96
C ALA A 78 -1.67 2.08 -3.70
N SER A 79 -2.60 3.03 -3.48
CA SER A 79 -2.57 3.89 -2.29
C SER A 79 -2.80 3.11 -0.99
N GLY A 80 -3.67 2.08 -1.01
CA GLY A 80 -3.91 1.21 0.14
C GLY A 80 -2.69 0.37 0.51
N ILE A 81 -2.02 -0.24 -0.49
CA ILE A 81 -0.77 -0.98 -0.27
C ILE A 81 0.31 -0.05 0.29
N ILE A 82 0.48 1.14 -0.24
CA ILE A 82 1.45 2.12 0.29
C ILE A 82 1.09 2.50 1.75
N ALA A 83 -0.16 2.84 2.01
CA ALA A 83 -0.58 3.35 3.32
C ALA A 83 -0.49 2.30 4.45
N VAL A 84 -0.74 1.02 4.15
CA VAL A 84 -0.65 -0.04 5.16
C VAL A 84 0.77 -0.28 5.67
N HIS A 85 1.79 0.14 4.91
CA HIS A 85 3.18 0.01 5.36
C HIS A 85 3.50 0.89 6.56
N ALA A 86 2.78 1.99 6.77
CA ALA A 86 2.88 2.77 8.01
C ALA A 86 2.58 1.91 9.25
N PHE A 87 1.59 1.00 9.15
CA PHE A 87 1.32 0.02 10.20
C PHE A 87 2.45 -1.02 10.32
N GLN A 88 2.95 -1.60 9.22
CA GLN A 88 4.02 -2.59 9.29
C GLN A 88 5.31 -2.01 9.89
N ILE A 89 5.71 -0.81 9.44
CA ILE A 89 6.92 -0.16 9.95
C ILE A 89 6.76 0.21 11.42
N ALA A 90 5.55 0.56 11.88
CA ALA A 90 5.27 0.75 13.29
C ALA A 90 5.52 -0.51 14.15
N LEU A 91 5.47 -1.73 13.55
CA LEU A 91 5.82 -2.97 14.23
C LEU A 91 7.33 -3.25 14.25
N MET A 92 8.13 -2.57 13.42
CA MET A 92 9.58 -2.74 13.34
C MET A 92 10.30 -1.99 14.47
N SER A 93 11.63 -2.11 14.51
CA SER A 93 12.46 -1.38 15.48
C SER A 93 12.19 0.13 15.43
N GLU A 94 12.40 0.82 16.53
CA GLU A 94 12.24 2.28 16.58
C GLU A 94 13.24 3.01 15.68
N GLU A 95 14.42 2.43 15.50
CA GLU A 95 15.45 2.95 14.58
C GLU A 95 14.97 2.93 13.13
N ALA A 96 14.36 1.83 12.67
CA ALA A 96 13.77 1.75 11.34
C ALA A 96 12.63 2.77 11.14
N GLN A 97 11.76 2.92 12.14
CA GLN A 97 10.69 3.91 12.12
C GLN A 97 11.23 5.35 12.01
N ARG A 98 12.28 5.65 12.76
CA ARG A 98 12.94 6.96 12.77
C ARG A 98 13.52 7.30 11.40
N GLU A 99 14.25 6.38 10.79
CA GLU A 99 14.84 6.59 9.47
C GLU A 99 13.80 6.92 8.40
N VAL A 100 12.59 6.35 8.50
CA VAL A 100 11.53 6.57 7.52
C VAL A 100 10.74 7.85 7.80
N TYR A 101 10.39 8.13 9.06
CA TYR A 101 9.33 9.10 9.37
C TYR A 101 9.78 10.34 10.16
N GLU A 102 11.01 10.37 10.73
CA GLU A 102 11.45 11.50 11.56
C GLU A 102 11.48 12.83 10.78
N VAL A 103 11.85 12.78 9.49
CA VAL A 103 11.95 13.98 8.65
C VAL A 103 10.60 14.32 8.00
N ASP A 104 9.88 13.31 7.52
CA ASP A 104 8.58 13.51 6.84
C ASP A 104 7.61 12.36 7.18
N PRO A 105 6.56 12.62 7.96
CA PRO A 105 5.52 11.63 8.24
C PRO A 105 4.78 11.14 6.99
N ASN A 106 4.81 11.90 5.88
CA ASN A 106 4.22 11.53 4.61
C ASN A 106 5.17 10.73 3.69
N THR A 107 6.28 10.22 4.23
CA THR A 107 7.16 9.31 3.50
C THR A 107 6.38 8.07 3.05
N LEU A 108 6.43 7.79 1.75
CA LEU A 108 5.72 6.65 1.15
C LEU A 108 6.65 5.45 0.98
N VAL A 109 6.12 4.27 1.26
CA VAL A 109 6.84 3.01 1.22
C VAL A 109 6.07 2.02 0.35
N SER A 110 6.71 1.48 -0.68
CA SER A 110 6.17 0.40 -1.52
C SER A 110 6.57 -0.98 -0.98
N SER A 111 6.08 -2.04 -1.60
CA SER A 111 6.55 -3.38 -1.28
C SER A 111 6.50 -4.34 -2.45
N SER A 112 7.33 -5.37 -2.36
CA SER A 112 7.13 -6.63 -3.07
C SER A 112 7.62 -7.78 -2.20
N TYR A 113 6.71 -8.63 -1.77
CA TYR A 113 6.98 -9.68 -0.78
C TYR A 113 7.34 -11.03 -1.37
N ASN A 114 7.26 -11.19 -2.72
CA ASN A 114 7.62 -12.45 -3.36
C ASN A 114 9.15 -12.64 -3.36
N PRO A 115 9.68 -13.64 -2.66
CA PRO A 115 11.13 -13.83 -2.53
C PRO A 115 11.79 -14.58 -3.69
N VAL A 116 11.01 -14.99 -4.72
CA VAL A 116 11.50 -15.91 -5.76
C VAL A 116 12.71 -15.36 -6.52
N GLY A 117 12.74 -14.05 -6.78
CA GLY A 117 13.87 -13.38 -7.44
C GLY A 117 14.94 -12.85 -6.48
N ALA A 118 14.75 -13.00 -5.17
CA ALA A 118 15.65 -12.46 -4.15
C ALA A 118 16.85 -13.39 -3.87
N LYS A 119 18.00 -12.77 -3.62
CA LYS A 119 19.19 -13.40 -3.05
C LYS A 119 19.52 -12.66 -1.75
N ALA A 120 19.39 -13.37 -0.64
CA ALA A 120 19.64 -12.80 0.68
C ALA A 120 20.53 -13.74 1.49
N ALA A 121 21.52 -13.20 2.18
CA ALA A 121 22.46 -13.93 3.01
C ALA A 121 22.82 -13.16 4.27
N SER A 122 23.04 -13.86 5.38
CA SER A 122 23.50 -13.24 6.63
C SER A 122 24.87 -12.61 6.44
N SER A 123 25.09 -11.47 7.10
CA SER A 123 26.34 -10.73 7.20
C SER A 123 26.48 -10.19 8.61
N ASP A 124 27.66 -9.74 8.98
CA ASP A 124 27.87 -9.15 10.31
C ASP A 124 27.00 -7.88 10.48
N GLY A 125 26.16 -7.85 11.52
CA GLY A 125 25.25 -6.75 11.83
C GLY A 125 24.03 -6.61 10.87
N GLY A 126 23.81 -7.56 9.93
CA GLY A 126 22.68 -7.49 9.00
C GLY A 126 22.73 -8.54 7.88
N PHE A 127 22.40 -8.11 6.67
CA PHE A 127 22.22 -9.01 5.54
C PHE A 127 22.71 -8.38 4.24
N MET A 128 23.21 -9.22 3.34
CA MET A 128 23.44 -8.84 1.94
C MET A 128 22.21 -9.19 1.12
N LEU A 129 21.69 -8.24 0.35
CA LEU A 129 20.46 -8.37 -0.43
C LEU A 129 20.69 -7.95 -1.88
N SER A 130 20.24 -8.77 -2.84
CA SER A 130 20.15 -8.42 -4.27
C SER A 130 19.02 -9.20 -4.92
N GLY A 131 18.61 -8.81 -6.12
CA GLY A 131 17.60 -9.54 -6.88
C GLY A 131 16.62 -8.66 -7.62
N ARG A 132 15.51 -9.29 -8.02
CA ARG A 132 14.39 -8.65 -8.73
C ARG A 132 13.07 -9.02 -8.05
N TRP A 133 12.27 -8.01 -7.79
CA TRP A 133 10.95 -8.14 -7.17
C TRP A 133 9.90 -7.49 -8.07
N GLY A 134 9.00 -8.30 -8.61
CA GLY A 134 7.88 -7.82 -9.41
C GLY A 134 6.73 -7.30 -8.57
N TRP A 135 5.84 -6.57 -9.24
CA TRP A 135 4.53 -6.14 -8.70
C TRP A 135 4.60 -5.16 -7.53
N SER A 136 5.56 -4.26 -7.52
CA SER A 136 5.67 -3.21 -6.50
C SER A 136 4.73 -2.04 -6.82
N SER A 137 3.47 -2.14 -6.36
CA SER A 137 2.42 -1.16 -6.64
C SER A 137 2.77 0.23 -6.12
N GLY A 138 2.68 1.24 -7.01
CA GLY A 138 2.93 2.64 -6.69
C GLY A 138 4.39 2.97 -6.33
N SER A 139 5.34 2.10 -6.65
CA SER A 139 6.76 2.24 -6.28
C SER A 139 7.41 3.55 -6.75
N GLU A 140 6.95 4.11 -7.89
CA GLU A 140 7.45 5.39 -8.42
C GLU A 140 7.20 6.59 -7.50
N HIS A 141 6.22 6.50 -6.60
CA HIS A 141 5.89 7.56 -5.62
C HIS A 141 6.58 7.36 -4.27
N CYS A 142 7.34 6.28 -4.10
CA CYS A 142 7.86 5.86 -2.82
C CYS A 142 9.37 6.14 -2.67
N SER A 143 9.76 6.55 -1.46
CA SER A 143 11.15 6.78 -1.07
C SER A 143 11.80 5.56 -0.44
N TRP A 144 11.01 4.53 -0.13
CA TRP A 144 11.46 3.28 0.46
C TRP A 144 10.69 2.10 -0.14
N ALA A 145 11.25 0.90 -0.03
CA ALA A 145 10.61 -0.35 -0.41
C ALA A 145 10.81 -1.43 0.67
N LEU A 146 9.74 -2.20 0.97
CA LEU A 146 9.79 -3.42 1.77
C LEU A 146 9.86 -4.62 0.82
N LEU A 147 11.01 -5.29 0.79
CA LEU A 147 11.32 -6.38 -0.14
C LEU A 147 11.40 -7.72 0.60
N GLY A 148 10.72 -8.75 0.07
CA GLY A 148 10.75 -10.09 0.65
C GLY A 148 12.01 -10.86 0.29
N GLY A 149 12.57 -11.62 1.24
CA GLY A 149 13.67 -12.53 0.99
C GLY A 149 13.70 -13.70 1.97
N VAL A 150 14.34 -14.79 1.58
CA VAL A 150 14.54 -15.97 2.42
C VAL A 150 16.02 -16.08 2.77
N ILE A 151 16.32 -16.11 4.05
CA ILE A 151 17.68 -16.31 4.56
C ILE A 151 17.87 -17.81 4.85
N PRO A 152 18.85 -18.49 4.25
CA PRO A 152 19.15 -19.89 4.57
C PRO A 152 19.39 -20.08 6.08
N GLY A 153 18.61 -20.98 6.70
CA GLY A 153 18.71 -21.26 8.13
C GLY A 153 17.98 -20.30 9.07
N ASP A 154 17.52 -19.11 8.60
CA ASP A 154 16.80 -18.10 9.40
C ASP A 154 15.34 -17.89 8.96
N GLY A 155 15.01 -18.21 7.71
CA GLY A 155 13.65 -18.11 7.19
C GLY A 155 13.36 -16.81 6.42
N TYR A 156 12.05 -16.50 6.29
CA TYR A 156 11.59 -15.34 5.54
C TYR A 156 11.69 -14.05 6.36
N ARG A 157 12.20 -12.99 5.71
CA ARG A 157 12.22 -11.61 6.22
C ARG A 157 11.73 -10.63 5.17
N THR A 158 11.25 -9.48 5.60
CA THR A 158 11.14 -8.27 4.77
C THR A 158 12.30 -7.34 5.08
N PHE A 159 12.81 -6.68 4.05
CA PHE A 159 13.95 -5.78 4.07
C PHE A 159 13.49 -4.38 3.69
N LEU A 160 13.71 -3.41 4.55
CA LEU A 160 13.41 -2.00 4.31
C LEU A 160 14.60 -1.34 3.62
N VAL A 161 14.42 -0.94 2.37
CA VAL A 161 15.48 -0.45 1.48
C VAL A 161 15.15 0.96 1.00
N PRO A 162 16.09 1.94 1.14
CA PRO A 162 15.88 3.31 0.66
C PRO A 162 15.96 3.40 -0.87
N ARG A 163 15.34 4.45 -1.43
CA ARG A 163 15.13 4.64 -2.87
C ARG A 163 16.40 4.67 -3.70
N ASP A 164 17.49 5.16 -3.15
CA ASP A 164 18.79 5.29 -3.81
C ASP A 164 19.54 3.96 -3.95
N GLN A 165 19.05 2.88 -3.33
CA GLN A 165 19.67 1.55 -3.36
C GLN A 165 18.99 0.57 -4.33
N TYR A 166 17.96 0.99 -5.07
CA TYR A 166 17.30 0.14 -6.05
C TYR A 166 16.86 0.92 -7.29
N VAL A 167 16.67 0.20 -8.38
CA VAL A 167 16.12 0.71 -9.63
C VAL A 167 14.68 0.24 -9.79
N ILE A 168 13.81 1.08 -10.35
CA ILE A 168 12.48 0.68 -10.79
C ILE A 168 12.53 0.49 -12.30
N GLU A 169 12.16 -0.71 -12.77
CA GLU A 169 12.05 -1.02 -14.18
C GLU A 169 10.59 -0.99 -14.61
N ASP A 170 10.27 -0.27 -15.68
CA ASP A 170 8.92 -0.18 -16.25
C ASP A 170 8.52 -1.51 -16.92
N THR A 171 7.89 -2.37 -16.13
CA THR A 171 7.43 -3.70 -16.54
C THR A 171 5.92 -3.87 -16.49
N TRP A 172 5.19 -2.88 -15.93
CA TRP A 172 3.75 -3.01 -15.69
C TRP A 172 2.92 -2.78 -16.95
N ASN A 173 2.80 -3.81 -17.78
CA ASN A 173 1.99 -3.80 -18.99
C ASN A 173 0.91 -4.89 -18.92
N VAL A 174 -0.27 -4.55 -18.39
CA VAL A 174 -1.33 -5.50 -18.01
C VAL A 174 -2.68 -5.05 -18.53
N MET A 175 -3.65 -5.98 -18.55
CA MET A 175 -5.02 -5.73 -18.98
C MET A 175 -5.87 -5.03 -17.91
N GLY A 176 -5.64 -5.30 -16.63
CA GLY A 176 -6.40 -4.74 -15.50
C GLY A 176 -5.47 -4.12 -14.45
N LEU A 177 -5.99 -3.21 -13.60
CA LEU A 177 -5.20 -2.48 -12.59
C LEU A 177 -4.01 -1.71 -13.19
N GLN A 178 -4.17 -1.21 -14.41
CA GLN A 178 -3.09 -0.54 -15.13
C GLN A 178 -2.53 0.67 -14.36
N GLY A 179 -3.40 1.47 -13.75
CA GLY A 179 -3.03 2.66 -12.99
C GLY A 179 -2.28 2.41 -11.68
N THR A 180 -2.01 1.15 -11.30
CA THR A 180 -1.24 0.85 -10.08
C THR A 180 0.26 1.06 -10.23
N GLY A 181 0.80 1.03 -11.47
CA GLY A 181 2.24 1.12 -11.71
C GLY A 181 3.03 0.08 -10.92
N SER A 182 2.56 -1.19 -10.96
CA SER A 182 3.17 -2.28 -10.18
C SER A 182 4.44 -2.79 -10.84
N ASN A 183 5.41 -1.90 -11.00
CA ASN A 183 6.68 -2.11 -11.66
C ASN A 183 7.62 -3.04 -10.87
N ASP A 184 8.68 -3.51 -11.52
CA ASP A 184 9.72 -4.29 -10.86
C ASP A 184 10.70 -3.39 -10.10
N VAL A 185 11.10 -3.84 -8.92
CA VAL A 185 12.22 -3.30 -8.13
C VAL A 185 13.43 -4.18 -8.33
N VAL A 186 14.58 -3.60 -8.65
CA VAL A 186 15.81 -4.34 -9.00
C VAL A 186 16.99 -3.83 -8.19
N ILE A 187 17.75 -4.76 -7.61
CA ILE A 187 19.02 -4.55 -6.92
C ILE A 187 20.04 -5.49 -7.56
N ASP A 188 20.77 -5.00 -8.57
CA ASP A 188 21.73 -5.82 -9.34
C ASP A 188 22.99 -6.14 -8.55
N THR A 189 23.54 -5.15 -7.86
CA THR A 189 24.72 -5.33 -7.00
C THR A 189 24.26 -5.52 -5.56
N PRO A 190 24.75 -6.58 -4.85
CA PRO A 190 24.34 -6.81 -3.47
C PRO A 190 24.59 -5.59 -2.57
N ILE A 191 23.58 -5.17 -1.86
CA ILE A 191 23.62 -4.10 -0.86
C ILE A 191 23.60 -4.67 0.53
N PHE A 192 24.17 -3.96 1.51
CA PHE A 192 24.05 -4.28 2.91
C PHE A 192 22.77 -3.66 3.49
N VAL A 193 21.95 -4.49 4.14
CA VAL A 193 20.75 -4.06 4.88
C VAL A 193 20.96 -4.37 6.35
N PRO A 194 21.06 -3.37 7.25
CA PRO A 194 21.26 -3.59 8.68
C PRO A 194 20.07 -4.31 9.30
N GLU A 195 20.30 -5.07 10.36
CA GLU A 195 19.28 -5.93 10.98
C GLU A 195 18.05 -5.13 11.44
N HIS A 196 18.21 -3.92 11.97
CA HIS A 196 17.11 -3.07 12.41
C HIS A 196 16.13 -2.68 11.29
N ARG A 197 16.57 -2.73 10.02
CA ARG A 197 15.72 -2.54 8.82
C ARG A 197 15.04 -3.81 8.34
N THR A 198 14.98 -4.86 9.15
CA THR A 198 14.32 -6.11 8.76
C THR A 198 13.17 -6.47 9.71
N HIS A 199 12.20 -7.23 9.17
CA HIS A 199 11.07 -7.74 9.96
C HIS A 199 10.88 -9.23 9.66
N LYS A 200 10.93 -10.07 10.70
CA LYS A 200 10.99 -11.53 10.57
C LYS A 200 9.62 -12.18 10.61
N GLN A 201 9.31 -13.01 9.63
CA GLN A 201 8.01 -13.69 9.56
C GLN A 201 7.84 -14.79 10.63
N MET A 202 8.91 -15.50 10.97
CA MET A 202 8.81 -16.60 11.97
C MET A 202 8.34 -16.10 13.34
N ASP A 203 8.52 -14.83 13.63
CA ASP A 203 8.00 -14.18 14.82
C ASP A 203 6.56 -13.65 14.61
N GLY A 204 5.90 -14.04 13.52
CA GLY A 204 4.55 -13.61 13.15
C GLY A 204 4.45 -12.15 12.68
N PHE A 205 5.58 -11.52 12.35
CA PHE A 205 5.68 -10.06 12.17
C PHE A 205 5.09 -9.32 13.38
N ASN A 206 5.40 -9.79 14.57
CA ASN A 206 4.98 -9.14 15.80
C ASN A 206 5.68 -7.80 15.99
N CYS A 207 5.07 -6.95 16.81
CA CYS A 207 5.68 -5.70 17.21
C CYS A 207 6.97 -5.98 18.01
N VAL A 208 8.08 -5.42 17.57
CA VAL A 208 9.41 -5.59 18.21
C VAL A 208 9.83 -4.35 19.00
N ASN A 209 8.91 -3.43 19.25
CA ASN A 209 9.12 -2.21 20.02
C ASN A 209 7.94 -1.95 20.96
N ASP A 210 8.09 -1.00 21.88
CA ASP A 210 7.04 -0.61 22.80
C ASP A 210 6.04 0.34 22.12
N GLN A 211 4.78 -0.09 22.03
CA GLN A 211 3.67 0.69 21.50
C GLN A 211 2.53 0.74 22.51
N ASP A 212 2.11 1.94 22.88
CA ASP A 212 1.01 2.14 23.84
C ASP A 212 -0.35 1.80 23.23
N ASN A 213 -0.51 2.00 21.91
CA ASN A 213 -1.79 1.80 21.23
C ASN A 213 -2.00 0.32 20.87
N PRO A 214 -3.08 -0.32 21.38
CA PRO A 214 -3.34 -1.74 21.13
C PRO A 214 -3.59 -2.12 19.67
N ILE A 215 -3.75 -1.16 18.76
CA ILE A 215 -3.87 -1.47 17.33
C ILE A 215 -2.61 -2.19 16.80
N TYR A 216 -1.43 -1.91 17.36
CA TYR A 216 -0.16 -2.54 16.96
C TYR A 216 0.01 -3.98 17.50
N ASN A 217 -0.95 -4.49 18.26
CA ASN A 217 -1.04 -5.91 18.62
C ASN A 217 -1.84 -6.73 17.59
N LEU A 218 -2.39 -6.07 16.55
CA LEU A 218 -3.10 -6.77 15.49
C LEU A 218 -2.12 -7.47 14.54
N SER A 219 -2.55 -8.62 14.01
CA SER A 219 -1.75 -9.37 13.04
C SER A 219 -1.48 -8.55 11.77
N TRP A 220 -0.20 -8.41 11.42
CA TRP A 220 0.22 -7.82 10.14
C TRP A 220 -0.43 -8.52 8.94
N ALA A 221 -0.35 -9.85 8.88
CA ALA A 221 -0.86 -10.61 7.75
C ALA A 221 -2.37 -10.40 7.54
N GLN A 222 -3.15 -10.37 8.61
CA GLN A 222 -4.59 -10.12 8.53
C GLN A 222 -4.90 -8.68 8.12
N THR A 223 -4.15 -7.71 8.62
CA THR A 223 -4.30 -6.30 8.24
C THR A 223 -3.99 -6.11 6.76
N PHE A 224 -2.88 -6.68 6.28
CA PHE A 224 -2.48 -6.60 4.88
C PHE A 224 -3.49 -7.25 3.92
N VAL A 225 -3.98 -8.47 4.21
CA VAL A 225 -4.98 -9.15 3.37
C VAL A 225 -6.28 -8.35 3.27
N ARG A 226 -6.68 -7.62 4.31
CA ARG A 226 -7.88 -6.78 4.26
C ARG A 226 -7.71 -5.57 3.35
N VAL A 227 -6.52 -5.03 3.19
CA VAL A 227 -6.24 -3.96 2.20
C VAL A 227 -6.58 -4.45 0.78
N VAL A 228 -6.11 -5.65 0.43
CA VAL A 228 -6.42 -6.27 -0.87
C VAL A 228 -7.92 -6.45 -1.06
N ASN A 229 -8.60 -7.00 -0.04
CA ASN A 229 -10.05 -7.25 -0.10
C ASN A 229 -10.87 -5.95 -0.14
N SER A 230 -10.45 -4.90 0.55
CA SER A 230 -11.16 -3.62 0.60
C SER A 230 -11.23 -2.95 -0.77
N ALA A 231 -10.13 -2.97 -1.54
CA ALA A 231 -10.12 -2.47 -2.91
C ALA A 231 -11.11 -3.24 -3.81
N ALA A 232 -11.15 -4.58 -3.69
CA ALA A 232 -12.10 -5.41 -4.44
C ALA A 232 -13.56 -5.14 -4.06
N ILE A 233 -13.85 -4.94 -2.76
CA ILE A 233 -15.22 -4.62 -2.29
C ILE A 233 -15.70 -3.30 -2.87
N GLY A 234 -14.88 -2.25 -2.89
CA GLY A 234 -15.26 -0.95 -3.46
C GLY A 234 -15.51 -1.04 -4.96
N ALA A 235 -14.65 -1.77 -5.70
CA ALA A 235 -14.85 -2.01 -7.12
C ALA A 235 -16.16 -2.78 -7.41
N LEU A 236 -16.50 -3.79 -6.62
CA LEU A 236 -17.76 -4.52 -6.71
C LEU A 236 -18.97 -3.61 -6.44
N LYS A 237 -18.89 -2.72 -5.45
CA LYS A 237 -19.94 -1.73 -5.17
C LYS A 237 -20.15 -0.81 -6.37
N LYS A 238 -19.07 -0.30 -6.98
CA LYS A 238 -19.15 0.52 -8.20
C LYS A 238 -19.80 -0.26 -9.35
N ALA A 239 -19.36 -1.48 -9.60
CA ALA A 239 -19.91 -2.33 -10.66
C ALA A 239 -21.41 -2.60 -10.46
N LEU A 240 -21.84 -2.89 -9.23
CA LEU A 240 -23.26 -3.08 -8.90
C LEU A 240 -24.06 -1.80 -9.12
N LYS A 241 -23.54 -0.65 -8.71
CA LYS A 241 -24.18 0.65 -8.95
C LYS A 241 -24.40 0.91 -10.44
N ILE A 242 -23.37 0.75 -11.27
CA ILE A 242 -23.44 0.90 -12.73
C ILE A 242 -24.47 -0.06 -13.32
N PHE A 243 -24.47 -1.31 -12.87
CA PHE A 243 -25.44 -2.31 -13.34
C PHE A 243 -26.88 -1.89 -13.04
N ILE A 244 -27.18 -1.46 -11.80
CA ILE A 244 -28.52 -1.01 -11.40
C ILE A 244 -28.93 0.20 -12.23
N GLU A 245 -28.09 1.22 -12.36
CA GLU A 245 -28.37 2.43 -13.13
C GLU A 245 -28.66 2.11 -14.61
N THR A 246 -27.86 1.25 -15.22
CA THR A 246 -28.03 0.82 -16.62
C THR A 246 -29.33 0.05 -16.80
N ARG A 247 -29.69 -0.86 -15.88
CA ARG A 247 -30.94 -1.64 -15.95
C ARG A 247 -32.16 -0.75 -15.72
N THR A 248 -32.09 0.19 -14.78
CA THR A 248 -33.18 1.14 -14.53
C THR A 248 -33.43 2.04 -15.75
N ALA A 249 -32.38 2.58 -16.34
CA ALA A 249 -32.50 3.38 -17.56
C ALA A 249 -33.09 2.58 -18.73
N SER A 250 -32.70 1.32 -18.87
CA SER A 250 -33.24 0.41 -19.89
C SER A 250 -34.71 0.09 -19.66
N ALA A 251 -35.13 -0.09 -18.40
CA ALA A 251 -36.53 -0.38 -18.05
C ALA A 251 -37.45 0.81 -18.25
N THR A 252 -36.99 2.02 -18.01
CA THR A 252 -37.76 3.25 -18.28
C THR A 252 -37.92 3.52 -19.76
N SER A 253 -37.00 3.07 -20.61
CA SER A 253 -37.09 3.19 -22.08
C SER A 253 -37.91 2.08 -22.72
N ASP A 254 -38.04 0.90 -22.13
CA ASP A 254 -38.79 -0.26 -22.63
C ASP A 254 -39.22 -1.17 -21.45
N PRO A 255 -40.48 -0.98 -20.96
CA PRO A 255 -41.02 -1.75 -19.83
C PRO A 255 -41.07 -3.28 -20.05
N THR A 256 -41.05 -3.76 -21.31
CA THR A 256 -41.10 -5.19 -21.63
C THR A 256 -39.78 -5.93 -21.34
N LYS A 257 -38.67 -5.21 -21.08
CA LYS A 257 -37.37 -5.77 -20.77
C LYS A 257 -37.14 -6.10 -19.27
N LEU A 258 -38.19 -5.90 -18.44
CA LEU A 258 -38.16 -6.20 -17.01
C LEU A 258 -38.70 -7.60 -16.64
N ALA A 259 -39.18 -8.36 -17.62
CA ALA A 259 -39.73 -9.71 -17.44
C ALA A 259 -38.65 -10.79 -17.51
#